data_64cfeb4f944530b6ffc99156ab4bf178
#
_entry.id   64cfeb4f944530b6ffc99156ab4bf178
#
_cell.length_a   1.000
_cell.length_b   1.000
_cell.length_c   1.000
_cell.angle_alpha   90.00
_cell.angle_beta   90.00
_cell.angle_gamma   90.00
#
_symmetry.space_group_name_H-M   'P 1'
#
loop_
_entity.id
_entity.type
_entity.pdbx_description
1 polymer ?
#
loop_
_entity_poly.entity_id
_entity_poly.type
_entity_poly.pdbx_seq_one_letter_code
_entity_poly.pdbx_strand_id
1 'polypeptide(L)'
;MKLRFLGAAHTVTGSSYLLETKEIKLLIDCGMFQGSKRIRSLNYEDFLFNPADIDGVLLTHAHIDHCGLIPKLCRDGFKGPVYATKVTSELAAIMLPDSAHIQESDAELHNRKGKRSGDVPIKPLYSLDDATAALEHFKVVPYEKELSFTDNVRAVFHLSLIHI
;
A
#
# COMPACT_ATOMS: atom_id res chain seq x y z
N MET A 1 -7.74 -15.17 -16.42
CA MET A 1 -7.37 -13.88 -15.84
C MET A 1 -8.58 -13.30 -15.13
N LYS A 2 -8.41 -12.81 -13.91
CA LYS A 2 -9.45 -12.18 -13.08
C LYS A 2 -8.89 -10.89 -12.51
N LEU A 3 -9.66 -9.82 -12.56
CA LEU A 3 -9.35 -8.54 -11.88
C LEU A 3 -10.37 -8.32 -10.78
N ARG A 4 -9.88 -8.08 -9.55
CA ARG A 4 -10.71 -7.77 -8.39
C ARG A 4 -10.44 -6.34 -7.95
N PHE A 5 -11.49 -5.59 -7.75
CA PHE A 5 -11.46 -4.23 -7.21
C PHE A 5 -11.59 -4.33 -5.69
N LEU A 6 -10.52 -4.02 -4.97
CA LEU A 6 -10.44 -4.17 -3.52
C LEU A 6 -10.58 -2.83 -2.79
N GLY A 7 -10.38 -1.73 -3.52
CA GLY A 7 -10.54 -0.36 -3.05
C GLY A 7 -10.72 0.59 -4.22
N ALA A 8 -10.91 1.87 -3.94
CA ALA A 8 -11.30 2.91 -4.91
C ALA A 8 -12.51 2.51 -5.80
N ALA A 9 -13.38 1.63 -5.26
CA ALA A 9 -14.63 1.20 -5.89
C ALA A 9 -15.78 1.82 -5.09
N HIS A 10 -16.55 2.72 -5.70
CA HIS A 10 -17.50 3.61 -5.04
C HIS A 10 -16.90 4.54 -3.96
N THR A 11 -15.58 4.62 -3.88
CA THR A 11 -14.81 5.57 -3.07
C THR A 11 -13.68 6.12 -3.92
N VAL A 12 -13.15 7.31 -3.55
CA VAL A 12 -12.04 7.94 -4.29
C VAL A 12 -10.69 7.39 -3.85
N THR A 13 -10.55 6.99 -2.57
CA THR A 13 -9.28 6.60 -1.95
C THR A 13 -9.20 5.12 -1.64
N GLY A 14 -8.02 4.64 -1.28
CA GLY A 14 -7.77 3.23 -0.98
C GLY A 14 -7.57 2.40 -2.25
N SER A 15 -6.88 2.96 -3.25
CA SER A 15 -6.63 2.28 -4.53
C SER A 15 -5.96 0.92 -4.31
N SER A 16 -6.63 -0.15 -4.76
CA SER A 16 -6.10 -1.50 -4.67
C SER A 16 -6.83 -2.44 -5.63
N TYR A 17 -6.10 -3.03 -6.56
CA TYR A 17 -6.65 -3.94 -7.56
C TYR A 17 -5.82 -5.21 -7.62
N LEU A 18 -6.45 -6.37 -7.46
CA LEU A 18 -5.77 -7.67 -7.55
C LEU A 18 -6.00 -8.30 -8.92
N LEU A 19 -4.91 -8.45 -9.66
CA LEU A 19 -4.87 -9.21 -10.91
C LEU A 19 -4.43 -10.65 -10.60
N GLU A 20 -5.32 -11.60 -10.88
CA GLU A 20 -5.07 -13.03 -10.69
C GLU A 20 -5.04 -13.73 -12.05
N THR A 21 -3.98 -14.45 -12.32
CA THR A 21 -3.87 -15.39 -13.43
C THR A 21 -3.70 -16.82 -12.89
N LYS A 22 -3.46 -17.78 -13.76
CA LYS A 22 -3.10 -19.16 -13.33
C LYS A 22 -1.67 -19.24 -12.79
N GLU A 23 -0.83 -18.27 -13.16
CA GLU A 23 0.63 -18.30 -12.95
C GLU A 23 1.08 -17.30 -11.89
N ILE A 24 0.38 -16.17 -11.74
CA ILE A 24 0.82 -15.08 -10.91
C ILE A 24 -0.34 -14.24 -10.36
N LYS A 25 -0.15 -13.67 -9.17
CA LYS A 25 -1.05 -12.71 -8.52
C LYS A 25 -0.30 -11.39 -8.31
N LEU A 26 -0.74 -10.34 -8.97
CA LEU A 26 -0.16 -9.00 -8.86
C LEU A 26 -1.17 -8.05 -8.22
N LEU A 27 -0.70 -7.29 -7.25
CA LEU A 27 -1.47 -6.19 -6.67
C LEU A 27 -1.08 -4.88 -7.37
N ILE A 28 -2.04 -4.12 -7.85
CA ILE A 28 -1.84 -2.78 -8.41
C ILE A 28 -2.30 -1.80 -7.34
N ASP A 29 -1.35 -1.05 -6.80
CA ASP A 29 -1.49 -0.21 -5.61
C ASP A 29 -1.92 -0.97 -4.35
N CYS A 30 -1.66 -0.39 -3.20
CA CYS A 30 -2.11 -0.85 -1.89
C CYS A 30 -2.30 0.39 -1.00
N GLY A 31 -3.39 1.10 -1.27
CA GLY A 31 -3.62 2.44 -0.77
C GLY A 31 -4.43 2.50 0.51
N MET A 32 -4.19 3.57 1.26
CA MET A 32 -4.92 3.87 2.48
C MET A 32 -6.27 4.53 2.16
N PHE A 33 -7.32 4.08 2.83
CA PHE A 33 -8.63 4.73 2.78
C PHE A 33 -8.61 6.03 3.56
N GLN A 34 -9.08 7.11 2.95
CA GLN A 34 -9.16 8.44 3.53
C GLN A 34 -10.60 8.95 3.49
N GLY A 35 -10.97 9.86 4.41
CA GLY A 35 -12.29 10.46 4.46
C GLY A 35 -12.98 10.30 5.83
N SER A 36 -14.26 9.92 5.84
CA SER A 36 -15.04 9.78 7.07
C SER A 36 -14.46 8.69 8.00
N LYS A 37 -14.84 8.73 9.29
CA LYS A 37 -14.42 7.72 10.28
C LYS A 37 -14.74 6.29 9.79
N ARG A 38 -15.92 6.10 9.17
CA ARG A 38 -16.34 4.81 8.60
C ARG A 38 -15.41 4.33 7.47
N ILE A 39 -14.99 5.23 6.59
CA ILE A 39 -14.07 4.89 5.50
C ILE A 39 -12.67 4.59 6.05
N ARG A 40 -12.17 5.41 6.96
CA ARG A 40 -10.86 5.20 7.59
C ARG A 40 -10.78 3.92 8.42
N SER A 41 -11.88 3.43 8.99
CA SER A 41 -11.87 2.16 9.74
C SER A 41 -11.55 0.95 8.86
N LEU A 42 -11.79 1.01 7.56
CA LEU A 42 -11.43 -0.06 6.61
C LEU A 42 -9.92 -0.35 6.57
N ASN A 43 -9.08 0.63 6.91
CA ASN A 43 -7.63 0.43 6.98
C ASN A 43 -7.22 -0.60 8.05
N TYR A 44 -8.04 -0.77 9.09
CA TYR A 44 -7.76 -1.68 10.21
C TYR A 44 -8.31 -3.09 9.98
N GLU A 45 -9.11 -3.27 8.93
CA GLU A 45 -9.63 -4.58 8.57
C GLU A 45 -8.54 -5.46 7.92
N ASP A 46 -8.73 -6.76 7.97
CA ASP A 46 -7.87 -7.71 7.27
C ASP A 46 -8.00 -7.55 5.76
N PHE A 47 -6.93 -7.86 5.03
CA PHE A 47 -6.99 -7.88 3.57
C PHE A 47 -7.97 -8.96 3.09
N LEU A 48 -8.73 -8.66 2.02
CA LEU A 48 -9.65 -9.62 1.38
C LEU A 48 -8.93 -10.71 0.57
N PHE A 49 -7.63 -10.86 0.78
CA PHE A 49 -6.74 -11.85 0.19
C PHE A 49 -5.62 -12.17 1.20
N ASN A 50 -4.93 -13.28 1.00
CA ASN A 50 -3.77 -13.58 1.82
C ASN A 50 -2.53 -12.82 1.28
N PRO A 51 -1.91 -11.90 2.05
CA PRO A 51 -0.73 -11.16 1.61
C PRO A 51 0.44 -12.04 1.17
N ALA A 52 0.62 -13.21 1.79
CA ALA A 52 1.68 -14.15 1.43
C ALA A 52 1.51 -14.79 0.04
N ASP A 53 0.31 -14.70 -0.55
CA ASP A 53 0.03 -15.24 -1.87
C ASP A 53 0.31 -14.24 -3.01
N ILE A 54 0.68 -13.01 -2.69
CA ILE A 54 0.93 -11.96 -3.68
C ILE A 54 2.38 -12.04 -4.16
N ASP A 55 2.57 -12.18 -5.46
CA ASP A 55 3.88 -12.31 -6.08
C ASP A 55 4.60 -10.98 -6.28
N GLY A 56 3.83 -9.87 -6.35
CA GLY A 56 4.40 -8.54 -6.49
C GLY A 56 3.35 -7.44 -6.45
N VAL A 57 3.81 -6.23 -6.12
CA VAL A 57 3.00 -5.00 -6.15
C VAL A 57 3.51 -4.11 -7.28
N LEU A 58 2.61 -3.57 -8.09
CA LEU A 58 2.86 -2.53 -9.07
C LEU A 58 2.37 -1.20 -8.47
N LEU A 59 3.27 -0.37 -8.00
CA LEU A 59 2.92 0.92 -7.41
C LEU A 59 2.90 2.01 -8.49
N THR A 60 1.74 2.57 -8.75
CA THR A 60 1.55 3.58 -9.81
C THR A 60 2.22 4.90 -9.43
N HIS A 61 2.02 5.39 -8.22
CA HIS A 61 2.63 6.62 -7.69
C HIS A 61 2.57 6.67 -6.15
N ALA A 62 3.27 7.63 -5.54
CA ALA A 62 3.53 7.65 -4.11
C ALA A 62 2.46 8.36 -3.25
N HIS A 63 1.27 8.68 -3.78
CA HIS A 63 0.20 9.19 -2.92
C HIS A 63 -0.22 8.15 -1.89
N ILE A 64 -0.57 8.60 -0.69
CA ILE A 64 -0.85 7.70 0.44
C ILE A 64 -2.07 6.80 0.22
N ASP A 65 -3.03 7.23 -0.59
CA ASP A 65 -4.19 6.46 -1.01
C ASP A 65 -3.88 5.44 -2.13
N HIS A 66 -2.59 5.34 -2.53
CA HIS A 66 -2.05 4.33 -3.46
C HIS A 66 -0.96 3.47 -2.82
N CYS A 67 -0.19 3.97 -1.86
CA CYS A 67 0.92 3.25 -1.23
C CYS A 67 0.76 3.01 0.28
N GLY A 68 -0.18 3.70 0.94
CA GLY A 68 -0.21 3.83 2.39
C GLY A 68 -0.47 2.56 3.19
N LEU A 69 -0.93 1.47 2.58
CA LEU A 69 -1.07 0.17 3.24
C LEU A 69 0.06 -0.82 2.89
N ILE A 70 1.07 -0.43 2.11
CA ILE A 70 2.22 -1.30 1.80
C ILE A 70 2.95 -1.76 3.07
N PRO A 71 3.22 -0.92 4.09
CA PRO A 71 3.83 -1.39 5.33
C PRO A 71 2.99 -2.44 6.06
N LYS A 72 1.68 -2.23 6.14
CA LYS A 72 0.74 -3.22 6.70
C LYS A 72 0.77 -4.51 5.89
N LEU A 73 0.79 -4.44 4.55
CA LEU A 73 0.85 -5.58 3.66
C LEU A 73 2.11 -6.43 3.91
N CYS A 74 3.28 -5.80 4.04
CA CYS A 74 4.55 -6.47 4.34
C CYS A 74 4.52 -7.11 5.73
N ARG A 75 4.08 -6.39 6.76
CA ARG A 75 3.92 -6.92 8.13
C ARG A 75 2.98 -8.12 8.16
N ASP A 76 1.91 -8.09 7.39
CA ASP A 76 0.88 -9.13 7.37
C ASP A 76 1.27 -10.33 6.47
N GLY A 77 2.51 -10.36 5.93
CA GLY A 77 3.10 -11.56 5.31
C GLY A 77 3.52 -11.45 3.84
N PHE A 78 3.32 -10.31 3.18
CA PHE A 78 3.85 -10.10 1.83
C PHE A 78 5.38 -10.08 1.85
N LYS A 79 6.00 -10.81 0.90
CA LYS A 79 7.46 -10.92 0.77
C LYS A 79 7.95 -10.65 -0.64
N GLY A 80 7.05 -10.34 -1.55
CA GLY A 80 7.38 -10.04 -2.94
C GLY A 80 7.98 -8.65 -3.13
N PRO A 81 8.39 -8.32 -4.36
CA PRO A 81 8.86 -6.98 -4.70
C PRO A 81 7.72 -5.97 -4.89
N VAL A 82 7.99 -4.71 -4.54
CA VAL A 82 7.18 -3.54 -4.87
C VAL A 82 7.85 -2.82 -6.03
N TYR A 83 7.33 -2.96 -7.23
CA TYR A 83 7.84 -2.31 -8.42
C TYR A 83 7.32 -0.89 -8.53
N ALA A 84 8.21 0.07 -8.64
CA ALA A 84 7.87 1.49 -8.78
C ALA A 84 8.92 2.21 -9.62
N THR A 85 8.56 3.34 -10.21
CA THR A 85 9.55 4.21 -10.85
C THR A 85 10.47 4.83 -9.81
N LYS A 86 11.64 5.32 -10.24
CA LYS A 86 12.65 5.89 -9.34
C LYS A 86 12.06 6.99 -8.45
N VAL A 87 11.38 7.96 -9.04
CA VAL A 87 10.79 9.09 -8.29
C VAL A 87 9.71 8.61 -7.32
N THR A 88 8.87 7.67 -7.74
CA THR A 88 7.85 7.07 -6.87
C THR A 88 8.48 6.37 -5.67
N SER A 89 9.57 5.61 -5.87
CA SER A 89 10.30 4.94 -4.79
C SER A 89 10.94 5.93 -3.82
N GLU A 90 11.56 6.99 -4.34
CA GLU A 90 12.19 8.04 -3.52
C GLU A 90 11.15 8.81 -2.68
N LEU A 91 9.99 9.13 -3.26
CA LEU A 91 8.88 9.77 -2.52
C LEU A 91 8.27 8.82 -1.48
N ALA A 92 8.06 7.56 -1.81
CA ALA A 92 7.54 6.57 -0.88
C ALA A 92 8.48 6.39 0.33
N ALA A 93 9.80 6.46 0.11
CA ALA A 93 10.81 6.37 1.17
C ALA A 93 10.75 7.53 2.19
N ILE A 94 10.12 8.64 1.82
CA ILE A 94 9.84 9.77 2.72
C ILE A 94 8.43 9.64 3.31
N MET A 95 7.44 9.36 2.46
CA MET A 95 6.02 9.41 2.83
C MET A 95 5.61 8.29 3.79
N LEU A 96 6.12 7.07 3.61
CA LEU A 96 5.70 5.93 4.44
C LEU A 96 6.22 6.03 5.89
N PRO A 97 7.50 6.38 6.14
CA PRO A 97 7.98 6.64 7.50
C PRO A 97 7.29 7.84 8.16
N ASP A 98 7.06 8.93 7.43
CA ASP A 98 6.34 10.11 7.95
C ASP A 98 4.90 9.74 8.36
N SER A 99 4.20 8.99 7.51
CA SER A 99 2.85 8.47 7.81
C SER A 99 2.85 7.58 9.06
N ALA A 100 3.85 6.70 9.23
CA ALA A 100 3.99 5.87 10.42
C ALA A 100 4.16 6.71 11.68
N HIS A 101 5.07 7.69 11.64
CA HIS A 101 5.34 8.59 12.75
C HIS A 101 4.09 9.39 13.19
N ILE A 102 3.33 9.92 12.23
CA ILE A 102 2.06 10.60 12.50
C ILE A 102 1.07 9.66 13.18
N GLN A 103 0.92 8.43 12.69
CA GLN A 103 -0.01 7.45 13.27
C GLN A 103 0.38 7.02 14.68
N GLU A 104 1.68 6.82 14.95
CA GLU A 104 2.19 6.52 16.29
C GLU A 104 1.92 7.66 17.24
N SER A 105 2.21 8.91 16.84
CA SER A 105 1.96 10.12 17.63
C SER A 105 0.47 10.31 17.94
N ASP A 106 -0.39 10.09 16.96
CA ASP A 106 -1.86 10.18 17.12
C ASP A 106 -2.37 9.10 18.08
N ALA A 107 -1.87 7.87 17.96
CA ALA A 107 -2.23 6.77 18.85
C ALA A 107 -1.79 7.05 20.30
N GLU A 108 -0.56 7.54 20.50
CA GLU A 108 -0.06 7.92 21.83
C GLU A 108 -0.89 9.03 22.45
N LEU A 109 -1.20 10.09 21.67
CA LEU A 109 -2.02 11.20 22.14
C LEU A 109 -3.42 10.75 22.53
N HIS A 110 -4.06 9.92 21.71
CA HIS A 110 -5.37 9.33 21.98
C HIS A 110 -5.32 8.49 23.26
N ASN A 111 -4.36 7.59 23.38
CA ASN A 111 -4.23 6.68 24.52
C ASN A 111 -3.93 7.45 25.83
N ARG A 112 -3.13 8.53 25.76
CA ARG A 112 -2.87 9.39 26.92
C ARG A 112 -4.15 10.10 27.41
N LYS A 113 -4.99 10.57 26.49
CA LYS A 113 -6.28 11.19 26.82
C LYS A 113 -7.29 10.15 27.33
N GLY A 114 -7.36 9.01 26.67
CA GLY A 114 -8.29 7.92 26.98
C GLY A 114 -8.04 7.21 28.30
N LYS A 115 -6.80 7.24 28.84
CA LYS A 115 -6.49 6.69 30.17
C LYS A 115 -7.37 7.29 31.29
N ARG A 116 -7.82 8.53 31.12
CA ARG A 116 -8.68 9.21 32.11
C ARG A 116 -10.16 8.83 31.97
N SER A 117 -10.60 8.40 30.82
CA SER A 117 -11.99 7.99 30.49
C SER A 117 -12.21 6.48 30.50
N GLY A 118 -11.14 5.67 30.63
CA GLY A 118 -11.24 4.20 30.59
C GLY A 118 -11.40 3.65 29.16
N ASP A 119 -11.01 4.42 28.14
CA ASP A 119 -11.11 4.01 26.74
C ASP A 119 -10.10 2.90 26.42
N VAL A 120 -10.47 2.03 25.48
CA VAL A 120 -9.58 0.98 24.97
C VAL A 120 -8.44 1.64 24.19
N PRO A 121 -7.16 1.30 24.46
CA PRO A 121 -6.03 1.82 23.71
C PRO A 121 -6.11 1.47 22.23
N ILE A 122 -5.85 2.45 21.38
CA ILE A 122 -5.72 2.24 19.93
C ILE A 122 -4.25 1.98 19.56
N LYS A 123 -4.04 1.24 18.49
CA LYS A 123 -2.72 0.99 17.89
C LYS A 123 -2.62 1.69 16.55
N PRO A 124 -1.40 2.14 16.14
CA PRO A 124 -1.20 2.59 14.76
C PRO A 124 -1.44 1.42 13.79
N LEU A 125 -1.73 1.74 12.53
CA LEU A 125 -1.88 0.72 11.46
C LEU A 125 -0.60 -0.08 11.27
N TYR A 126 0.53 0.58 11.38
CA TYR A 126 1.89 0.03 11.32
C TYR A 126 2.84 0.97 12.04
N SER A 127 3.97 0.45 12.44
CA SER A 127 5.04 1.19 13.11
C SER A 127 6.03 1.81 12.11
N LEU A 128 6.92 2.67 12.61
CA LEU A 128 8.05 3.18 11.84
C LEU A 128 8.97 2.04 11.37
N ASP A 129 9.17 1.01 12.19
CA ASP A 129 9.97 -0.17 11.84
C ASP A 129 9.31 -0.95 10.69
N ASP A 130 7.97 -1.12 10.72
CA ASP A 130 7.22 -1.76 9.63
C ASP A 130 7.37 -0.97 8.32
N ALA A 131 7.28 0.37 8.39
CA ALA A 131 7.44 1.23 7.23
C ALA A 131 8.86 1.16 6.65
N THR A 132 9.87 1.14 7.51
CA THR A 132 11.28 1.02 7.10
C THR A 132 11.56 -0.34 6.47
N ALA A 133 11.09 -1.42 7.08
CA ALA A 133 11.24 -2.77 6.53
C ALA A 133 10.53 -2.92 5.17
N ALA A 134 9.35 -2.31 5.00
CA ALA A 134 8.63 -2.34 3.73
C ALA A 134 9.42 -1.71 2.56
N LEU A 135 10.26 -0.71 2.83
CA LEU A 135 11.09 -0.07 1.79
C LEU A 135 12.15 -1.01 1.19
N GLU A 136 12.56 -2.05 1.92
CA GLU A 136 13.50 -3.06 1.42
C GLU A 136 12.91 -3.89 0.27
N HIS A 137 11.59 -3.94 0.14
CA HIS A 137 10.88 -4.61 -0.94
C HIS A 137 10.85 -3.82 -2.26
N PHE A 138 11.20 -2.53 -2.24
CA PHE A 138 11.09 -1.68 -3.42
C PHE A 138 12.13 -2.02 -4.47
N LYS A 139 11.67 -2.19 -5.72
CA LYS A 139 12.48 -2.38 -6.92
C LYS A 139 12.18 -1.30 -7.93
N VAL A 140 13.21 -0.51 -8.22
CA VAL A 140 13.10 0.58 -9.21
C VAL A 140 13.01 0.00 -10.62
N VAL A 141 12.01 0.46 -11.37
CA VAL A 141 11.81 0.15 -12.78
C VAL A 141 11.82 1.45 -13.61
N PRO A 142 12.44 1.46 -14.78
CA PRO A 142 12.42 2.61 -15.67
C PRO A 142 11.08 2.73 -16.38
N TYR A 143 10.75 3.97 -16.82
CA TYR A 143 9.65 4.20 -17.75
C TYR A 143 9.91 3.50 -19.09
N GLU A 144 8.84 3.18 -19.80
CA GLU A 144 8.82 2.66 -21.17
C GLU A 144 9.58 1.32 -21.35
N LYS A 145 10.00 0.70 -20.23
CA LYS A 145 10.65 -0.60 -20.26
C LYS A 145 9.69 -1.70 -19.82
N GLU A 146 9.64 -2.76 -20.60
CA GLU A 146 8.83 -3.93 -20.28
C GLU A 146 9.40 -4.69 -19.08
N LEU A 147 8.53 -5.00 -18.14
CA LEU A 147 8.76 -5.86 -16.99
C LEU A 147 7.97 -7.16 -17.22
N SER A 148 8.67 -8.24 -17.51
CA SER A 148 8.06 -9.56 -17.73
C SER A 148 8.00 -10.34 -16.42
N PHE A 149 6.82 -10.83 -16.06
CA PHE A 149 6.58 -11.69 -14.89
C PHE A 149 6.48 -13.15 -15.28
N THR A 150 5.78 -13.42 -16.39
CA THR A 150 5.64 -14.74 -17.01
C THR A 150 5.62 -14.54 -18.52
N ASP A 151 5.56 -15.62 -19.28
CA ASP A 151 5.45 -15.54 -20.76
C ASP A 151 4.21 -14.75 -21.21
N ASN A 152 3.17 -14.71 -20.37
CA ASN A 152 1.86 -14.14 -20.71
C ASN A 152 1.51 -12.86 -19.89
N VAL A 153 2.32 -12.48 -18.91
CA VAL A 153 2.04 -11.34 -18.04
C VAL A 153 3.22 -10.37 -18.03
N ARG A 154 2.97 -9.18 -18.52
CA ARG A 154 3.96 -8.11 -18.64
C ARG A 154 3.36 -6.80 -18.17
N ALA A 155 4.19 -5.89 -17.69
CA ALA A 155 3.81 -4.52 -17.35
C ALA A 155 4.80 -3.50 -17.92
N VAL A 156 4.31 -2.33 -18.23
CA VAL A 156 5.13 -1.18 -18.62
C VAL A 156 4.65 0.02 -17.80
N PHE A 157 5.59 0.77 -17.24
CA PHE A 157 5.29 2.02 -16.56
C PHE A 157 5.41 3.17 -17.56
N HIS A 158 4.29 3.83 -17.84
CA HIS A 158 4.24 5.01 -18.68
C HIS A 158 4.13 6.27 -17.82
N LEU A 159 4.68 7.38 -18.30
CA LEU A 159 4.41 8.68 -17.70
C LEU A 159 2.93 9.04 -17.95
N SER A 160 2.32 9.73 -16.98
CA SER A 160 0.89 10.09 -17.04
C SER A 160 0.51 10.77 -18.37
N LEU A 161 -0.70 10.46 -18.86
CA LEU A 161 -1.30 11.04 -20.07
C LEU A 161 -1.35 12.58 -20.10
N ILE A 162 -1.25 13.23 -18.95
CA ILE A 162 -1.20 14.69 -18.82
C ILE A 162 0.10 15.29 -19.43
N HIS A 163 1.12 14.46 -19.63
CA HIS A 163 2.44 14.88 -20.09
C HIS A 163 2.80 14.33 -21.48
N ILE A 164 1.82 13.78 -22.20
CA ILE A 164 1.97 13.30 -23.58
C ILE A 164 1.45 14.37 -24.53
#